data_ef728eab9e4239969eb3f41210d23410
#
_entry.id   ef728eab9e4239969eb3f41210d23410
#
_cell.length_a   1.000
_cell.length_b   1.000
_cell.length_c   1.000
_cell.angle_alpha   90.00
_cell.angle_beta   90.00
_cell.angle_gamma   90.00
#
_symmetry.space_group_name_H-M   'P 1'
#
loop_
_entity.id
_entity.type
_entity.pdbx_description
1 polymer ?
#
loop_
_entity_poly.entity_id
_entity_poly.type
_entity_poly.pdbx_seq_one_letter_code
_entity_poly.pdbx_strand_id
1 'polypeptide(L)'
;MFCGRPESQVPFLLPGQNGACICSDCIMLAADYLKEVSGQKTEKAAPKMIGKLQKPKEIKEFLDQYVIGQDRAKKLLSVAVYNHYKRINHNLADKVDDGVELEKSNILLVGPTGTGKTLLAKSIARLLQVPFTIVDATVLTQAGYVGEDVESLLSRLLQETDYDLAKAERGIVFIDEIDKIARKGDNPSITRDVSGEGVQQALLKLLEGSVVNVPPQGGRKHPEQEFIHVNTQNILFICGGAFEGIERSIANRLNTQVIGFTTGGTKQIDKNNLLKYVAPEDLKSYGLIPEIIGRLPIVTYLDSLDKDSLLRILTEPKNAILKQYEKMFEMDGIKLEIEDGVKDLIVDTAIKNKLGARGLRGICERIFDDAMFEAPSSRKKTFTVTLEYAKEHLKDNI
;
A
#
# COMPACT_ATOMS: atom_id res chain seq x y z
N MET A 1 39.25 11.29 -37.52
CA MET A 1 38.34 10.45 -36.76
C MET A 1 39.03 9.86 -35.55
N PHE A 2 38.43 9.88 -34.39
CA PHE A 2 39.04 9.42 -33.13
C PHE A 2 39.35 7.92 -33.10
N CYS A 3 38.45 7.06 -33.63
CA CYS A 3 38.65 5.59 -33.66
C CYS A 3 39.14 5.05 -35.04
N GLY A 4 39.37 5.88 -36.03
CA GLY A 4 39.84 5.47 -37.36
C GLY A 4 38.77 4.83 -38.27
N ARG A 5 37.52 4.59 -37.79
CA ARG A 5 36.45 4.04 -38.61
C ARG A 5 35.91 5.09 -39.60
N PRO A 6 35.62 4.74 -40.87
CA PRO A 6 35.05 5.66 -41.84
C PRO A 6 33.61 6.04 -41.49
N GLU A 7 33.15 7.18 -41.97
CA GLU A 7 31.80 7.73 -41.71
C GLU A 7 30.67 6.75 -42.05
N SER A 8 30.84 5.93 -43.06
CA SER A 8 29.88 4.93 -43.49
C SER A 8 29.66 3.75 -42.50
N GLN A 9 30.52 3.61 -41.49
CA GLN A 9 30.46 2.53 -40.50
C GLN A 9 30.03 3.00 -39.11
N VAL A 10 29.59 4.24 -38.95
CA VAL A 10 29.20 4.80 -37.67
C VAL A 10 27.82 5.46 -37.77
N PRO A 11 26.94 5.27 -36.77
CA PRO A 11 25.57 5.82 -36.81
C PRO A 11 25.52 7.35 -36.82
N PHE A 12 26.46 8.00 -36.13
CA PHE A 12 26.51 9.47 -36.02
C PHE A 12 27.92 9.96 -35.76
N LEU A 13 28.27 11.10 -36.39
CA LEU A 13 29.54 11.81 -36.20
C LEU A 13 29.31 13.20 -35.62
N LEU A 14 29.98 13.52 -34.52
CA LEU A 14 30.03 14.86 -33.96
C LEU A 14 31.28 15.58 -34.50
N PRO A 15 31.14 16.65 -35.27
CA PRO A 15 32.29 17.42 -35.78
C PRO A 15 32.86 18.29 -34.64
N GLY A 16 34.20 18.29 -34.53
CA GLY A 16 34.94 19.13 -33.63
C GLY A 16 35.69 20.23 -34.39
N GLN A 17 36.46 21.03 -33.68
CA GLN A 17 37.34 22.06 -34.30
C GLN A 17 38.49 21.39 -35.05
N ASN A 18 39.01 22.07 -36.09
CA ASN A 18 40.15 21.64 -36.92
C ASN A 18 39.95 20.27 -37.64
N GLY A 19 38.74 19.93 -38.04
CA GLY A 19 38.47 18.70 -38.77
C GLY A 19 38.48 17.40 -37.92
N ALA A 20 38.61 17.52 -36.64
CA ALA A 20 38.46 16.38 -35.71
C ALA A 20 37.00 15.94 -35.66
N CYS A 21 36.75 14.63 -35.72
CA CYS A 21 35.39 14.06 -35.57
C CYS A 21 35.43 12.90 -34.59
N ILE A 22 34.39 12.80 -33.75
CA ILE A 22 34.20 11.70 -32.84
C ILE A 22 32.87 11.01 -33.15
N CYS A 23 32.82 9.66 -33.17
CA CYS A 23 31.59 8.92 -33.43
C CYS A 23 30.80 8.65 -32.14
N SER A 24 29.51 8.36 -32.28
CA SER A 24 28.60 8.03 -31.14
C SER A 24 29.16 6.95 -30.22
N ASP A 25 29.75 5.89 -30.78
CA ASP A 25 30.28 4.78 -29.98
C ASP A 25 31.49 5.25 -29.13
N CYS A 26 32.39 6.09 -29.72
CA CYS A 26 33.51 6.63 -28.96
C CYS A 26 33.09 7.67 -27.92
N ILE A 27 32.00 8.39 -28.14
CA ILE A 27 31.42 9.28 -27.14
C ILE A 27 30.90 8.47 -25.96
N MET A 28 30.15 7.38 -26.22
CA MET A 28 29.66 6.51 -25.15
C MET A 28 30.80 5.84 -24.38
N LEU A 29 31.76 5.28 -25.09
CA LEU A 29 32.96 4.67 -24.49
C LEU A 29 33.76 5.66 -23.64
N ALA A 30 33.95 6.89 -24.12
CA ALA A 30 34.62 7.95 -23.38
C ALA A 30 33.82 8.41 -22.17
N ALA A 31 32.48 8.47 -22.27
CA ALA A 31 31.61 8.82 -21.16
C ALA A 31 31.64 7.73 -20.06
N ASP A 32 31.65 6.44 -20.43
CA ASP A 32 31.76 5.34 -19.48
C ASP A 32 33.16 5.30 -18.85
N TYR A 33 34.23 5.49 -19.62
CA TYR A 33 35.58 5.63 -19.09
C TYR A 33 35.74 6.81 -18.13
N LEU A 34 35.12 7.94 -18.44
CA LEU A 34 35.11 9.10 -17.54
C LEU A 34 34.33 8.83 -16.26
N LYS A 35 33.26 8.03 -16.30
CA LYS A 35 32.56 7.59 -15.10
C LYS A 35 33.45 6.69 -14.22
N GLU A 36 34.25 5.79 -14.83
CA GLU A 36 35.16 4.90 -14.11
C GLU A 36 36.34 5.66 -13.52
N VAL A 37 37.02 6.49 -14.34
CA VAL A 37 38.26 7.18 -13.94
C VAL A 37 38.00 8.39 -13.05
N SER A 38 36.89 9.09 -13.25
CA SER A 38 36.57 10.27 -12.42
C SER A 38 36.21 9.87 -10.98
N GLY A 39 36.07 8.55 -10.71
CA GLY A 39 35.72 8.13 -9.37
C GLY A 39 34.45 8.84 -8.87
N GLN A 40 33.68 9.39 -9.82
CA GLN A 40 32.41 9.96 -9.46
C GLN A 40 31.57 8.78 -8.92
N LYS A 41 31.80 8.51 -7.61
CA LYS A 41 30.62 8.37 -6.77
C LYS A 41 29.68 9.39 -7.36
N THR A 42 28.66 8.94 -8.12
CA THR A 42 27.48 9.77 -8.37
C THR A 42 27.29 10.52 -7.07
N GLU A 43 27.60 11.83 -7.04
CA GLU A 43 27.25 12.63 -5.89
C GLU A 43 25.77 12.30 -5.72
N LYS A 44 25.47 11.55 -4.66
CA LYS A 44 24.10 11.22 -4.31
C LYS A 44 23.45 12.57 -4.25
N ALA A 45 22.66 12.91 -5.26
CA ALA A 45 22.02 14.23 -5.36
C ALA A 45 21.47 14.49 -3.97
N ALA A 46 21.94 15.59 -3.34
CA ALA A 46 21.65 15.83 -1.93
C ALA A 46 20.14 15.60 -1.74
N PRO A 47 19.72 14.76 -0.81
CA PRO A 47 18.37 14.27 -0.74
C PRO A 47 17.44 15.48 -0.59
N LYS A 48 16.73 15.84 -1.68
CA LYS A 48 15.83 16.99 -1.71
C LYS A 48 14.77 16.80 -0.62
N MET A 49 14.53 17.81 0.20
CA MET A 49 13.41 17.82 1.15
C MET A 49 12.12 17.48 0.39
N ILE A 50 11.28 16.65 1.00
CA ILE A 50 9.92 16.47 0.51
C ILE A 50 9.26 17.85 0.57
N GLY A 51 8.67 18.29 -0.54
CA GLY A 51 8.13 19.64 -0.70
C GLY A 51 7.18 20.05 0.42
N LYS A 52 6.34 21.06 0.26
CA LYS A 52 5.43 21.55 1.31
C LYS A 52 4.61 20.39 1.88
N LEU A 53 4.99 19.90 3.08
CA LEU A 53 4.31 18.82 3.77
C LEU A 53 2.90 19.28 4.18
N GLN A 54 1.89 18.55 3.69
CA GLN A 54 0.49 18.84 4.03
C GLN A 54 0.21 18.54 5.51
N LYS A 55 -0.56 19.41 6.16
CA LYS A 55 -0.94 19.25 7.56
C LYS A 55 -1.90 18.06 7.77
N PRO A 56 -1.96 17.46 8.97
CA PRO A 56 -2.84 16.31 9.23
C PRO A 56 -4.31 16.53 8.87
N LYS A 57 -4.84 17.73 9.03
CA LYS A 57 -6.21 18.06 8.62
C LYS A 57 -6.39 17.99 7.11
N GLU A 58 -5.46 18.56 6.35
CA GLU A 58 -5.47 18.54 4.87
C GLU A 58 -5.35 17.10 4.33
N ILE A 59 -4.50 16.27 4.97
CA ILE A 59 -4.38 14.85 4.65
C ILE A 59 -5.71 14.13 4.90
N LYS A 60 -6.36 14.37 6.06
CA LYS A 60 -7.66 13.76 6.36
C LYS A 60 -8.74 14.22 5.37
N GLU A 61 -8.84 15.49 5.06
CA GLU A 61 -9.78 16.04 4.07
C GLU A 61 -9.59 15.40 2.68
N PHE A 62 -8.35 15.15 2.30
CA PHE A 62 -8.09 14.41 1.06
C PHE A 62 -8.57 12.97 1.14
N LEU A 63 -8.30 12.26 2.24
CA LEU A 63 -8.76 10.89 2.44
C LEU A 63 -10.29 10.79 2.45
N ASP A 64 -10.99 11.79 2.99
CA ASP A 64 -12.45 11.86 3.02
C ASP A 64 -13.07 11.89 1.62
N GLN A 65 -12.33 12.35 0.61
CA GLN A 65 -12.78 12.37 -0.79
C GLN A 65 -12.77 10.98 -1.46
N TYR A 66 -12.05 10.00 -0.89
CA TYR A 66 -11.84 8.68 -1.50
C TYR A 66 -12.37 7.52 -0.64
N VAL A 67 -12.38 7.69 0.67
CA VAL A 67 -12.76 6.63 1.62
C VAL A 67 -13.92 7.10 2.48
N ILE A 68 -15.01 6.34 2.47
CA ILE A 68 -16.20 6.62 3.29
C ILE A 68 -15.98 6.09 4.72
N GLY A 69 -16.44 6.85 5.70
CA GLY A 69 -16.31 6.50 7.11
C GLY A 69 -14.85 6.43 7.57
N GLN A 70 -14.54 5.54 8.51
CA GLN A 70 -13.17 5.27 9.01
C GLN A 70 -12.47 6.49 9.64
N ASP A 71 -13.22 7.40 10.26
CA ASP A 71 -12.72 8.70 10.73
C ASP A 71 -11.54 8.59 11.69
N ARG A 72 -11.58 7.62 12.61
CA ARG A 72 -10.50 7.38 13.56
C ARG A 72 -9.22 6.94 12.85
N ALA A 73 -9.32 5.97 11.95
CA ALA A 73 -8.19 5.48 11.19
C ALA A 73 -7.58 6.59 10.33
N LYS A 74 -8.40 7.36 9.61
CA LYS A 74 -7.95 8.51 8.82
C LYS A 74 -7.21 9.56 9.66
N LYS A 75 -7.77 9.94 10.81
CA LYS A 75 -7.15 10.89 11.72
C LYS A 75 -5.80 10.42 12.21
N LEU A 76 -5.71 9.17 12.66
CA LEU A 76 -4.48 8.61 13.21
C LEU A 76 -3.42 8.44 12.11
N LEU A 77 -3.80 7.92 10.95
CA LEU A 77 -2.93 7.83 9.77
C LEU A 77 -2.39 9.19 9.33
N SER A 78 -3.26 10.21 9.27
CA SER A 78 -2.85 11.56 8.88
C SER A 78 -1.77 12.14 9.81
N VAL A 79 -1.90 11.93 11.12
CA VAL A 79 -0.91 12.36 12.11
C VAL A 79 0.38 11.56 11.97
N ALA A 80 0.27 10.22 11.87
CA ALA A 80 1.42 9.32 11.79
C ALA A 80 2.29 9.60 10.55
N VAL A 81 1.64 9.74 9.41
CA VAL A 81 2.30 10.04 8.13
C VAL A 81 2.95 11.42 8.16
N TYR A 82 2.24 12.44 8.65
CA TYR A 82 2.80 13.77 8.81
C TYR A 82 4.05 13.77 9.69
N ASN A 83 4.01 13.09 10.83
CA ASN A 83 5.15 13.00 11.75
C ASN A 83 6.33 12.25 11.12
N HIS A 84 6.05 11.16 10.36
CA HIS A 84 7.09 10.41 9.66
C HIS A 84 7.87 11.31 8.68
N TYR A 85 7.17 12.01 7.79
CA TYR A 85 7.83 12.88 6.79
C TYR A 85 8.40 14.16 7.42
N LYS A 86 7.81 14.66 8.51
CA LYS A 86 8.40 15.75 9.28
C LYS A 86 9.74 15.35 9.90
N ARG A 87 9.84 14.12 10.43
CA ARG A 87 11.10 13.55 10.93
C ARG A 87 12.15 13.46 9.81
N ILE A 88 11.79 12.95 8.63
CA ILE A 88 12.71 12.88 7.49
C ILE A 88 13.22 14.27 7.11
N ASN A 89 12.32 15.24 6.97
CA ASN A 89 12.72 16.60 6.62
C ASN A 89 13.58 17.26 7.71
N HIS A 90 13.34 16.96 9.00
CA HIS A 90 14.14 17.44 10.10
C HIS A 90 15.57 16.88 10.04
N ASN A 91 15.72 15.58 9.79
CA ASN A 91 17.03 14.92 9.69
C ASN A 91 17.84 15.36 8.45
N LEU A 92 17.17 15.91 7.42
CA LEU A 92 17.82 16.45 6.23
C LEU A 92 18.20 17.93 6.38
N ALA A 93 17.64 18.64 7.35
CA ALA A 93 18.01 20.03 7.63
C ALA A 93 19.26 20.02 8.51
N ASP A 94 20.30 20.74 8.10
CA ASP A 94 21.50 21.01 8.91
C ASP A 94 21.12 21.79 10.16
N LYS A 95 20.58 21.13 11.16
CA LYS A 95 20.20 21.73 12.45
C LYS A 95 21.17 21.32 13.53
N VAL A 96 21.33 22.22 14.49
CA VAL A 96 22.06 21.97 15.72
C VAL A 96 21.50 20.70 16.37
N ASP A 97 22.39 19.75 16.62
CA ASP A 97 22.08 18.52 17.34
C ASP A 97 21.67 18.90 18.77
N ASP A 98 20.38 18.75 19.05
CA ASP A 98 19.80 19.00 20.41
C ASP A 98 19.79 17.72 21.27
N GLY A 99 20.39 16.63 20.76
CA GLY A 99 20.46 15.34 21.45
C GLY A 99 19.13 14.57 21.45
N VAL A 100 18.11 15.02 20.72
CA VAL A 100 16.81 14.35 20.61
C VAL A 100 16.72 13.52 19.34
N GLU A 101 16.74 12.21 19.48
CA GLU A 101 16.53 11.28 18.36
C GLU A 101 15.04 10.96 18.15
N LEU A 102 14.55 11.21 16.95
CA LEU A 102 13.17 10.90 16.57
C LEU A 102 13.09 9.48 16.00
N GLU A 103 12.46 8.57 16.73
CA GLU A 103 12.30 7.19 16.33
C GLU A 103 11.34 7.00 15.15
N LYS A 104 11.57 5.91 14.41
CA LYS A 104 10.69 5.45 13.34
C LYS A 104 9.42 4.84 13.94
N SER A 105 8.26 5.18 13.36
CA SER A 105 6.96 4.63 13.77
C SER A 105 6.25 4.03 12.56
N ASN A 106 6.08 2.70 12.54
CA ASN A 106 5.28 2.02 11.54
C ASN A 106 3.84 1.85 12.05
N ILE A 107 2.93 1.47 11.15
CA ILE A 107 1.48 1.53 11.39
C ILE A 107 0.88 0.15 11.19
N LEU A 108 -0.05 -0.25 12.05
CA LEU A 108 -0.88 -1.45 11.91
C LEU A 108 -2.36 -1.06 11.75
N LEU A 109 -2.97 -1.54 10.67
CA LEU A 109 -4.39 -1.39 10.36
C LEU A 109 -5.10 -2.73 10.60
N VAL A 110 -5.96 -2.77 11.60
CA VAL A 110 -6.76 -3.95 11.97
C VAL A 110 -8.19 -3.75 11.48
N GLY A 111 -8.77 -4.73 10.80
CA GLY A 111 -10.18 -4.64 10.41
C GLY A 111 -10.57 -5.55 9.27
N PRO A 112 -11.87 -5.84 9.10
CA PRO A 112 -12.37 -6.79 8.11
C PRO A 112 -11.88 -6.53 6.69
N THR A 113 -11.89 -7.56 5.88
CA THR A 113 -11.57 -7.45 4.45
C THR A 113 -12.56 -6.51 3.76
N GLY A 114 -12.07 -5.68 2.85
CA GLY A 114 -12.92 -4.74 2.08
C GLY A 114 -13.22 -3.41 2.79
N THR A 115 -12.74 -3.16 4.01
CA THR A 115 -12.97 -1.90 4.76
C THR A 115 -12.12 -0.72 4.30
N GLY A 116 -11.20 -0.92 3.34
CA GLY A 116 -10.42 0.16 2.73
C GLY A 116 -8.99 0.32 3.23
N LYS A 117 -8.40 -0.67 3.93
CA LYS A 117 -7.01 -0.63 4.43
C LYS A 117 -6.00 -0.27 3.35
N THR A 118 -5.97 -1.04 2.27
CA THR A 118 -5.08 -0.83 1.12
C THR A 118 -5.36 0.49 0.41
N LEU A 119 -6.65 0.89 0.29
CA LEU A 119 -7.05 2.14 -0.35
C LEU A 119 -6.57 3.37 0.44
N LEU A 120 -6.62 3.33 1.77
CA LEU A 120 -6.09 4.39 2.63
C LEU A 120 -4.58 4.58 2.40
N ALA A 121 -3.80 3.50 2.43
CA ALA A 121 -2.35 3.57 2.21
C ALA A 121 -2.00 4.10 0.80
N LYS A 122 -2.67 3.58 -0.23
CA LYS A 122 -2.49 4.04 -1.62
C LYS A 122 -2.88 5.51 -1.82
N SER A 123 -3.95 5.96 -1.17
CA SER A 123 -4.40 7.35 -1.27
C SER A 123 -3.41 8.31 -0.61
N ILE A 124 -2.79 7.92 0.52
CA ILE A 124 -1.74 8.69 1.18
C ILE A 124 -0.49 8.81 0.28
N ALA A 125 -0.03 7.69 -0.28
CA ALA A 125 1.15 7.69 -1.15
C ALA A 125 0.94 8.59 -2.38
N ARG A 126 -0.26 8.54 -2.98
CA ARG A 126 -0.64 9.42 -4.10
C ARG A 126 -0.68 10.90 -3.70
N LEU A 127 -1.21 11.22 -2.52
CA LEU A 127 -1.25 12.60 -2.02
C LEU A 127 0.15 13.18 -1.85
N LEU A 128 1.06 12.38 -1.29
CA LEU A 128 2.43 12.80 -0.99
C LEU A 128 3.37 12.67 -2.19
N GLN A 129 2.91 12.05 -3.29
CA GLN A 129 3.71 11.76 -4.48
C GLN A 129 4.99 10.99 -4.16
N VAL A 130 4.89 10.01 -3.25
CA VAL A 130 6.00 9.13 -2.86
C VAL A 130 5.83 7.75 -3.48
N PRO A 131 6.93 7.01 -3.71
CA PRO A 131 6.89 5.63 -4.20
C PRO A 131 6.03 4.76 -3.28
N PHE A 132 5.29 3.85 -3.88
CA PHE A 132 4.37 2.99 -3.14
C PHE A 132 4.36 1.58 -3.70
N THR A 133 4.59 0.60 -2.85
CA THR A 133 4.44 -0.81 -3.21
C THR A 133 3.53 -1.55 -2.25
N ILE A 134 2.86 -2.59 -2.78
CA ILE A 134 1.98 -3.47 -2.00
C ILE A 134 2.58 -4.87 -2.08
N VAL A 135 2.63 -5.53 -0.93
CA VAL A 135 3.05 -6.92 -0.83
C VAL A 135 2.09 -7.67 0.08
N ASP A 136 1.72 -8.86 -0.34
CA ASP A 136 0.95 -9.80 0.45
C ASP A 136 1.91 -10.59 1.35
N ALA A 137 1.66 -10.59 2.66
CA ALA A 137 2.52 -11.31 3.61
C ALA A 137 2.50 -12.83 3.40
N THR A 138 1.47 -13.37 2.76
CA THR A 138 1.32 -14.83 2.55
C THR A 138 2.30 -15.39 1.51
N VAL A 139 2.81 -14.57 0.60
CA VAL A 139 3.80 -15.00 -0.39
C VAL A 139 5.23 -15.00 0.15
N LEU A 140 5.44 -14.38 1.33
CA LEU A 140 6.75 -14.23 1.94
C LEU A 140 7.18 -15.50 2.66
N THR A 141 8.47 -15.82 2.53
CA THR A 141 9.09 -16.92 3.24
C THR A 141 10.41 -16.48 3.88
N GLN A 142 10.90 -17.28 4.85
CA GLN A 142 12.23 -17.08 5.38
C GLN A 142 13.26 -17.38 4.27
N ALA A 143 14.32 -16.58 4.20
CA ALA A 143 15.39 -16.72 3.22
C ALA A 143 15.92 -18.18 3.10
N GLY A 144 16.00 -18.67 1.87
CA GLY A 144 16.46 -20.03 1.57
C GLY A 144 15.37 -21.09 1.42
N TYR A 145 14.10 -20.73 1.56
CA TYR A 145 12.96 -21.63 1.32
C TYR A 145 12.20 -21.25 0.02
N VAL A 146 11.26 -22.10 -0.37
CA VAL A 146 10.45 -21.86 -1.57
C VAL A 146 9.42 -20.75 -1.29
N GLY A 147 9.55 -19.63 -1.99
CA GLY A 147 8.72 -18.44 -1.84
C GLY A 147 9.53 -17.17 -2.14
N GLU A 148 8.94 -16.02 -1.86
CA GLU A 148 9.65 -14.74 -2.00
C GLU A 148 10.36 -14.39 -0.68
N ASP A 149 11.66 -14.10 -0.76
CA ASP A 149 12.40 -13.57 0.38
C ASP A 149 11.80 -12.22 0.84
N VAL A 150 11.86 -11.93 2.13
CA VAL A 150 11.33 -10.68 2.69
C VAL A 150 11.99 -9.45 2.04
N GLU A 151 13.24 -9.52 1.61
CA GLU A 151 13.93 -8.45 0.89
C GLU A 151 13.32 -8.13 -0.49
N SER A 152 12.49 -9.01 -1.06
CA SER A 152 11.78 -8.76 -2.34
C SER A 152 10.85 -7.55 -2.28
N LEU A 153 10.33 -7.20 -1.08
CA LEU A 153 9.58 -5.97 -0.83
C LEU A 153 10.34 -4.73 -1.34
N LEU A 154 11.64 -4.68 -1.03
CA LEU A 154 12.49 -3.55 -1.41
C LEU A 154 12.85 -3.58 -2.89
N SER A 155 12.98 -4.78 -3.50
CA SER A 155 13.18 -4.90 -4.94
C SER A 155 12.01 -4.31 -5.71
N ARG A 156 10.77 -4.58 -5.28
CA ARG A 156 9.55 -4.00 -5.87
C ARG A 156 9.52 -2.47 -5.71
N LEU A 157 9.89 -1.96 -4.54
CA LEU A 157 9.94 -0.52 -4.29
C LEU A 157 11.02 0.17 -5.15
N LEU A 158 12.18 -0.48 -5.36
CA LEU A 158 13.22 0.00 -6.27
C LEU A 158 12.74 0.04 -7.73
N GLN A 159 12.02 -0.99 -8.18
CA GLN A 159 11.43 -1.04 -9.52
C GLN A 159 10.44 0.11 -9.76
N GLU A 160 9.60 0.43 -8.78
CA GLU A 160 8.66 1.58 -8.84
C GLU A 160 9.37 2.95 -8.98
N THR A 161 10.66 3.01 -8.69
CA THR A 161 11.46 4.24 -8.77
C THR A 161 12.49 4.23 -9.89
N ASP A 162 12.41 3.27 -10.82
CA ASP A 162 13.46 3.06 -11.83
C ASP A 162 14.86 2.95 -11.20
N TYR A 163 14.94 2.27 -10.03
CA TYR A 163 16.16 2.11 -9.22
C TYR A 163 16.77 3.41 -8.66
N ASP A 164 15.99 4.50 -8.61
CA ASP A 164 16.39 5.71 -7.87
C ASP A 164 16.34 5.43 -6.35
N LEU A 165 17.49 5.06 -5.79
CA LEU A 165 17.64 4.70 -4.37
C LEU A 165 17.17 5.81 -3.44
N ALA A 166 17.49 7.08 -3.75
CA ALA A 166 17.12 8.20 -2.89
C ALA A 166 15.60 8.43 -2.81
N LYS A 167 14.87 8.09 -3.89
CA LYS A 167 13.41 8.10 -3.88
C LYS A 167 12.85 6.86 -3.18
N ALA A 168 13.37 5.66 -3.47
CA ALA A 168 12.92 4.41 -2.87
C ALA A 168 13.01 4.44 -1.34
N GLU A 169 14.11 4.94 -0.78
CA GLU A 169 14.32 5.07 0.68
C GLU A 169 13.32 6.00 1.40
N ARG A 170 12.42 6.68 0.67
CA ARG A 170 11.35 7.54 1.23
C ARG A 170 9.96 7.08 0.86
N GLY A 171 9.87 5.90 0.29
CA GLY A 171 8.62 5.30 -0.14
C GLY A 171 7.78 4.80 1.03
N ILE A 172 6.60 4.32 0.66
CA ILE A 172 5.67 3.62 1.54
C ILE A 172 5.55 2.19 1.06
N VAL A 173 5.71 1.24 1.97
CA VAL A 173 5.46 -0.19 1.73
C VAL A 173 4.21 -0.58 2.50
N PHE A 174 3.20 -1.08 1.80
CA PHE A 174 2.02 -1.66 2.41
C PHE A 174 2.15 -3.18 2.41
N ILE A 175 2.17 -3.77 3.61
CA ILE A 175 2.18 -5.23 3.81
C ILE A 175 0.75 -5.64 4.14
N ASP A 176 0.07 -6.26 3.19
CA ASP A 176 -1.29 -6.78 3.40
C ASP A 176 -1.25 -8.18 4.03
N GLU A 177 -2.36 -8.57 4.65
CA GLU A 177 -2.57 -9.90 5.25
C GLU A 177 -1.51 -10.29 6.30
N ILE A 178 -1.00 -9.33 7.08
CA ILE A 178 0.01 -9.58 8.13
C ILE A 178 -0.49 -10.58 9.19
N ASP A 179 -1.80 -10.70 9.40
CA ASP A 179 -2.42 -11.67 10.30
C ASP A 179 -2.23 -13.13 9.85
N LYS A 180 -1.92 -13.36 8.58
CA LYS A 180 -1.73 -14.72 8.03
C LYS A 180 -0.37 -15.33 8.39
N ILE A 181 0.62 -14.48 8.69
CA ILE A 181 1.92 -14.93 9.20
C ILE A 181 1.95 -15.03 10.73
N ALA A 182 0.81 -14.82 11.40
CA ALA A 182 0.68 -15.05 12.83
C ALA A 182 0.83 -16.55 13.16
N ARG A 183 1.53 -16.84 14.25
CA ARG A 183 1.74 -18.21 14.73
C ARG A 183 0.40 -18.85 15.10
N LYS A 184 0.08 -19.99 14.48
CA LYS A 184 -1.14 -20.75 14.76
C LYS A 184 -0.87 -21.82 15.81
N GLY A 185 -1.32 -21.53 17.04
CA GLY A 185 -1.42 -22.55 18.12
C GLY A 185 -0.14 -22.88 18.89
N ASP A 186 -0.34 -23.46 20.08
CA ASP A 186 0.70 -23.86 21.05
C ASP A 186 1.35 -25.24 20.72
N ASN A 187 1.28 -25.72 19.50
CA ASN A 187 2.00 -26.94 19.16
C ASN A 187 3.49 -26.59 19.07
N PRO A 188 4.33 -27.07 20.05
CA PRO A 188 5.77 -26.98 19.95
C PRO A 188 6.23 -28.04 18.93
N SER A 189 5.87 -27.82 17.66
CA SER A 189 6.45 -28.59 16.57
C SER A 189 7.94 -28.33 16.56
N ILE A 190 8.73 -29.40 16.61
CA ILE A 190 10.19 -29.39 16.53
C ILE A 190 10.66 -28.82 15.17
N THR A 191 9.74 -28.64 14.22
CA THR A 191 10.00 -28.05 12.91
C THR A 191 9.86 -26.54 12.98
N ARG A 192 10.94 -25.85 12.57
CA ARG A 192 10.99 -24.38 12.46
C ARG A 192 9.85 -23.86 11.56
N ASP A 193 9.03 -22.97 12.09
CA ASP A 193 7.96 -22.35 11.32
C ASP A 193 8.54 -21.29 10.36
N VAL A 194 8.77 -21.70 9.13
CA VAL A 194 9.41 -20.88 8.09
C VAL A 194 8.45 -19.95 7.37
N SER A 195 7.15 -20.15 7.54
CA SER A 195 6.09 -19.35 6.91
C SER A 195 5.40 -18.39 7.89
N GLY A 196 5.50 -18.60 9.18
CA GLY A 196 4.92 -17.76 10.22
C GLY A 196 5.99 -16.97 10.99
N GLU A 197 6.47 -17.52 12.11
CA GLU A 197 7.43 -16.82 12.99
C GLU A 197 8.74 -16.47 12.29
N GLY A 198 9.24 -17.33 11.37
CA GLY A 198 10.45 -17.05 10.62
C GLY A 198 10.33 -15.82 9.70
N VAL A 199 9.15 -15.63 9.07
CA VAL A 199 8.87 -14.43 8.27
C VAL A 199 8.75 -13.21 9.16
N GLN A 200 8.08 -13.33 10.32
CA GLN A 200 7.95 -12.23 11.27
C GLN A 200 9.35 -11.74 11.72
N GLN A 201 10.25 -12.65 12.04
CA GLN A 201 11.62 -12.29 12.43
C GLN A 201 12.43 -11.67 11.29
N ALA A 202 12.24 -12.11 10.05
CA ALA A 202 12.89 -11.51 8.89
C ALA A 202 12.39 -10.08 8.64
N LEU A 203 11.08 -9.82 8.82
CA LEU A 203 10.49 -8.48 8.70
C LEU A 203 11.02 -7.50 9.73
N LEU A 204 11.46 -7.95 10.91
CA LEU A 204 12.00 -7.06 11.95
C LEU A 204 13.11 -6.16 11.44
N LYS A 205 14.07 -6.70 10.67
CA LYS A 205 15.17 -5.92 10.11
C LYS A 205 14.69 -4.73 9.27
N LEU A 206 13.61 -4.92 8.50
CA LEU A 206 13.03 -3.87 7.68
C LEU A 206 12.29 -2.84 8.52
N LEU A 207 11.52 -3.31 9.48
CA LEU A 207 10.70 -2.45 10.36
C LEU A 207 11.55 -1.61 11.30
N GLU A 208 12.70 -2.10 11.74
CA GLU A 208 13.64 -1.41 12.62
C GLU A 208 14.37 -0.24 11.93
N GLY A 209 14.61 -0.34 10.63
CA GLY A 209 15.34 0.69 9.91
C GLY A 209 16.82 0.37 9.78
N SER A 210 17.15 -0.71 9.12
CA SER A 210 18.53 -1.18 8.84
C SER A 210 18.89 -1.03 7.36
N VAL A 211 20.18 -1.19 7.06
CA VAL A 211 20.64 -1.32 5.67
C VAL A 211 20.47 -2.76 5.25
N VAL A 212 19.77 -2.99 4.16
CA VAL A 212 19.43 -4.31 3.63
C VAL A 212 20.01 -4.48 2.24
N ASN A 213 20.60 -5.66 1.98
CA ASN A 213 21.17 -6.01 0.70
C ASN A 213 20.09 -6.57 -0.22
N VAL A 214 19.78 -5.84 -1.28
CA VAL A 214 18.73 -6.17 -2.25
C VAL A 214 19.34 -6.57 -3.58
N PRO A 215 18.97 -7.73 -4.17
CA PRO A 215 19.45 -8.11 -5.49
C PRO A 215 18.88 -7.15 -6.57
N PRO A 216 19.71 -6.70 -7.54
CA PRO A 216 19.29 -5.68 -8.50
C PRO A 216 18.19 -6.14 -9.48
N GLN A 217 17.99 -7.41 -9.68
CA GLN A 217 16.99 -7.96 -10.62
C GLN A 217 16.03 -8.95 -9.96
N GLY A 218 15.48 -8.64 -8.80
CA GLY A 218 14.42 -9.44 -8.18
C GLY A 218 14.47 -10.92 -8.55
N GLY A 219 15.38 -11.72 -7.98
CA GLY A 219 15.57 -13.13 -8.34
C GLY A 219 16.50 -13.83 -7.35
N ARG A 220 16.83 -15.12 -7.63
CA ARG A 220 17.74 -15.88 -6.81
C ARG A 220 19.11 -15.20 -6.72
N LYS A 221 19.64 -15.10 -5.50
CA LYS A 221 20.97 -14.52 -5.21
C LYS A 221 22.06 -15.27 -5.97
N HIS A 222 22.67 -14.64 -6.96
CA HIS A 222 23.88 -15.14 -7.60
C HIS A 222 25.11 -14.65 -6.83
N PRO A 223 26.13 -15.49 -6.58
CA PRO A 223 27.29 -15.11 -5.75
C PRO A 223 28.13 -13.94 -6.27
N GLU A 224 28.09 -13.68 -7.58
CA GLU A 224 28.88 -12.63 -8.26
C GLU A 224 28.11 -11.33 -8.51
N GLN A 225 26.86 -11.22 -8.02
CA GLN A 225 26.00 -10.06 -8.30
C GLN A 225 26.17 -9.00 -7.21
N GLU A 226 26.47 -7.75 -7.60
CA GLU A 226 26.52 -6.64 -6.66
C GLU A 226 25.11 -6.35 -6.11
N PHE A 227 25.02 -6.25 -4.77
CA PHE A 227 23.76 -5.94 -4.09
C PHE A 227 23.56 -4.43 -3.98
N ILE A 228 22.32 -4.01 -4.11
CA ILE A 228 21.92 -2.64 -3.80
C ILE A 228 21.70 -2.54 -2.28
N HIS A 229 22.40 -1.62 -1.63
CA HIS A 229 22.27 -1.37 -0.19
C HIS A 229 21.14 -0.36 0.05
N VAL A 230 19.99 -0.82 0.54
CA VAL A 230 18.81 0.01 0.80
C VAL A 230 18.70 0.27 2.30
N ASN A 231 18.68 1.53 2.69
CA ASN A 231 18.44 1.94 4.08
C ASN A 231 16.93 2.10 4.32
N THR A 232 16.36 1.23 5.16
CA THR A 232 14.92 1.21 5.45
C THR A 232 14.49 2.20 6.53
N GLN A 233 15.40 3.01 7.11
CA GLN A 233 15.11 3.93 8.20
C GLN A 233 14.02 4.96 7.85
N ASN A 234 14.00 5.43 6.61
CA ASN A 234 13.06 6.44 6.13
C ASN A 234 11.92 5.86 5.27
N ILE A 235 11.85 4.54 5.10
CA ILE A 235 10.71 3.87 4.48
C ILE A 235 9.60 3.73 5.52
N LEU A 236 8.38 4.16 5.18
CA LEU A 236 7.21 3.95 6.04
C LEU A 236 6.57 2.59 5.74
N PHE A 237 6.50 1.73 6.75
CA PHE A 237 5.77 0.48 6.64
C PHE A 237 4.37 0.64 7.24
N ILE A 238 3.37 0.28 6.46
CA ILE A 238 1.97 0.19 6.88
C ILE A 238 1.55 -1.26 6.73
N CYS A 239 1.25 -1.93 7.83
CA CYS A 239 0.79 -3.31 7.81
C CYS A 239 -0.74 -3.36 7.91
N GLY A 240 -1.38 -4.22 7.16
CA GLY A 240 -2.83 -4.44 7.20
C GLY A 240 -3.16 -5.91 7.44
N GLY A 241 -4.17 -6.18 8.27
CA GLY A 241 -4.68 -7.52 8.51
C GLY A 241 -6.16 -7.55 8.88
N ALA A 242 -6.84 -8.64 8.57
CA ALA A 242 -8.22 -8.84 8.96
C ALA A 242 -8.34 -9.19 10.45
N PHE A 243 -7.40 -9.97 10.96
CA PHE A 243 -7.39 -10.47 12.33
C PHE A 243 -8.70 -11.15 12.73
N GLU A 244 -9.23 -12.01 11.88
CA GLU A 244 -10.50 -12.70 12.10
C GLU A 244 -10.50 -13.47 13.42
N GLY A 245 -11.48 -13.16 14.26
CA GLY A 245 -11.65 -13.79 15.58
C GLY A 245 -10.88 -13.12 16.73
N ILE A 246 -10.14 -12.05 16.50
CA ILE A 246 -9.43 -11.29 17.53
C ILE A 246 -10.40 -10.72 18.58
N GLU A 247 -11.67 -10.50 18.19
CA GLU A 247 -12.72 -10.01 19.08
C GLU A 247 -12.92 -10.91 20.31
N ARG A 248 -12.64 -12.22 20.19
CA ARG A 248 -12.70 -13.14 21.33
C ARG A 248 -11.62 -12.83 22.37
N SER A 249 -10.39 -12.56 21.92
CA SER A 249 -9.28 -12.18 22.81
C SER A 249 -9.57 -10.85 23.48
N ILE A 250 -10.08 -9.86 22.74
CA ILE A 250 -10.49 -8.56 23.26
C ILE A 250 -11.60 -8.72 24.32
N ALA A 251 -12.64 -9.51 24.02
CA ALA A 251 -13.74 -9.74 24.93
C ALA A 251 -13.27 -10.43 26.24
N ASN A 252 -12.40 -11.44 26.14
CA ASN A 252 -11.84 -12.14 27.29
C ASN A 252 -11.04 -11.19 28.16
N ARG A 253 -10.15 -10.37 27.58
CA ARG A 253 -9.36 -9.39 28.32
C ARG A 253 -10.24 -8.36 29.02
N LEU A 254 -11.24 -7.82 28.35
CA LEU A 254 -12.17 -6.84 28.95
C LEU A 254 -13.03 -7.45 30.06
N ASN A 255 -13.51 -8.68 29.89
CA ASN A 255 -14.29 -9.37 30.91
C ASN A 255 -13.44 -9.71 32.16
N THR A 256 -12.17 -10.09 31.98
CA THR A 256 -11.25 -10.37 33.09
C THR A 256 -10.94 -9.11 33.90
N GLN A 257 -10.88 -7.95 33.28
CA GLN A 257 -10.68 -6.67 33.99
C GLN A 257 -11.88 -6.25 34.83
N VAL A 258 -13.09 -6.72 34.53
CA VAL A 258 -14.30 -6.41 35.29
C VAL A 258 -14.38 -7.20 36.63
N ILE A 259 -13.65 -8.30 36.76
CA ILE A 259 -13.65 -9.16 37.96
C ILE A 259 -12.72 -8.61 39.07
N GLY A 260 -11.83 -7.68 38.77
CA GLY A 260 -10.90 -7.03 39.70
C GLY A 260 -11.33 -5.61 40.08
N PHE A 261 -11.96 -5.41 41.25
CA PHE A 261 -12.28 -4.11 41.86
C PHE A 261 -13.17 -3.15 41.06
N THR A 262 -14.47 -3.25 41.27
CA THR A 262 -15.45 -2.21 40.95
C THR A 262 -15.35 -1.02 41.91
N THR A 263 -14.58 -0.01 41.55
CA THR A 263 -14.73 1.33 42.11
C THR A 263 -14.81 2.34 40.99
N GLY A 264 -16.04 2.75 40.67
CA GLY A 264 -16.31 3.97 39.92
C GLY A 264 -16.38 3.81 38.38
N GLY A 265 -17.60 3.69 37.84
CA GLY A 265 -17.93 3.98 36.44
C GLY A 265 -17.61 2.84 35.46
N THR A 266 -18.51 1.90 35.35
CA THR A 266 -18.54 0.93 34.23
C THR A 266 -18.63 1.70 32.90
N LYS A 267 -17.51 1.90 32.20
CA LYS A 267 -17.56 2.27 30.80
C LYS A 267 -18.33 1.17 30.09
N GLN A 268 -19.52 1.49 29.56
CA GLN A 268 -20.28 0.56 28.74
C GLN A 268 -19.41 0.10 27.56
N ILE A 269 -19.01 -1.16 27.59
CA ILE A 269 -18.24 -1.77 26.51
C ILE A 269 -19.21 -1.94 25.32
N ASP A 270 -18.87 -1.33 24.19
CA ASP A 270 -19.60 -1.52 22.95
C ASP A 270 -19.31 -2.92 22.41
N LYS A 271 -20.21 -3.85 22.72
CA LYS A 271 -20.10 -5.26 22.30
C LYS A 271 -20.24 -5.46 20.78
N ASN A 272 -20.80 -4.47 20.09
CA ASN A 272 -20.98 -4.53 18.64
C ASN A 272 -19.72 -4.11 17.88
N ASN A 273 -18.79 -3.41 18.54
CA ASN A 273 -17.55 -2.98 17.92
C ASN A 273 -16.35 -3.17 18.87
N LEU A 274 -16.01 -4.43 19.09
CA LEU A 274 -14.89 -4.78 19.97
C LEU A 274 -13.53 -4.36 19.44
N LEU A 275 -13.36 -4.21 18.12
CA LEU A 275 -12.10 -3.75 17.52
C LEU A 275 -11.67 -2.37 18.00
N LYS A 276 -12.60 -1.54 18.51
CA LYS A 276 -12.27 -0.25 19.17
C LYS A 276 -11.28 -0.40 20.32
N TYR A 277 -11.26 -1.55 20.93
CA TYR A 277 -10.47 -1.84 22.14
C TYR A 277 -9.23 -2.69 21.85
N VAL A 278 -8.87 -2.89 20.57
CA VAL A 278 -7.69 -3.67 20.22
C VAL A 278 -6.44 -3.09 20.89
N ALA A 279 -5.67 -3.98 21.52
CA ALA A 279 -4.46 -3.65 22.27
C ALA A 279 -3.31 -4.60 21.90
N PRO A 280 -2.07 -4.27 22.22
CA PRO A 280 -0.90 -5.11 21.94
C PRO A 280 -1.02 -6.54 22.47
N GLU A 281 -1.66 -6.73 23.64
CA GLU A 281 -1.88 -8.03 24.25
C GLU A 281 -2.79 -8.93 23.40
N ASP A 282 -3.77 -8.35 22.73
CA ASP A 282 -4.69 -9.07 21.84
C ASP A 282 -3.96 -9.55 20.60
N LEU A 283 -3.08 -8.72 20.04
CA LEU A 283 -2.24 -9.04 18.88
C LEU A 283 -1.23 -10.14 19.21
N LYS A 284 -0.64 -10.11 20.42
CA LYS A 284 0.22 -11.17 20.93
C LYS A 284 -0.56 -12.49 21.09
N SER A 285 -1.73 -12.43 21.67
CA SER A 285 -2.60 -13.61 21.83
C SER A 285 -3.07 -14.18 20.48
N TYR A 286 -3.15 -13.33 19.46
CA TYR A 286 -3.47 -13.75 18.10
C TYR A 286 -2.31 -14.48 17.41
N GLY A 287 -1.05 -14.24 17.83
CA GLY A 287 0.14 -14.93 17.33
C GLY A 287 1.20 -14.03 16.67
N LEU A 288 1.09 -12.72 16.80
CA LEU A 288 2.20 -11.83 16.45
C LEU A 288 3.27 -11.85 17.55
N ILE A 289 4.54 -11.89 17.16
CA ILE A 289 5.64 -11.85 18.12
C ILE A 289 5.75 -10.45 18.77
N PRO A 290 6.11 -10.37 20.05
CA PRO A 290 6.21 -9.10 20.77
C PRO A 290 7.12 -8.08 20.10
N GLU A 291 8.17 -8.52 19.45
CA GLU A 291 9.16 -7.70 18.76
C GLU A 291 8.51 -6.95 17.58
N ILE A 292 7.69 -7.62 16.77
CA ILE A 292 6.95 -6.97 15.66
C ILE A 292 5.93 -5.98 16.22
N ILE A 293 5.22 -6.35 17.27
CA ILE A 293 4.24 -5.45 17.91
C ILE A 293 4.94 -4.18 18.39
N GLY A 294 6.13 -4.30 18.98
CA GLY A 294 6.95 -3.17 19.39
C GLY A 294 7.39 -2.26 18.24
N ARG A 295 7.54 -2.81 17.02
CA ARG A 295 7.89 -2.04 15.80
C ARG A 295 6.69 -1.51 15.03
N LEU A 296 5.46 -1.81 15.46
CA LEU A 296 4.20 -1.31 14.94
C LEU A 296 3.45 -0.54 16.04
N PRO A 297 4.03 0.55 16.61
CA PRO A 297 3.49 1.22 17.79
C PRO A 297 2.16 1.93 17.50
N ILE A 298 1.87 2.22 16.24
CA ILE A 298 0.65 2.92 15.84
C ILE A 298 -0.36 1.89 15.36
N VAL A 299 -1.26 1.49 16.26
CA VAL A 299 -2.33 0.55 15.95
C VAL A 299 -3.65 1.29 15.81
N THR A 300 -4.36 1.04 14.72
CA THR A 300 -5.73 1.53 14.53
C THR A 300 -6.60 0.46 13.91
N TYR A 301 -7.91 0.63 14.07
CA TYR A 301 -8.89 -0.29 13.54
C TYR A 301 -9.75 0.40 12.46
N LEU A 302 -10.35 -0.42 11.61
CA LEU A 302 -11.36 -0.03 10.65
C LEU A 302 -12.68 -0.69 11.01
N ASP A 303 -13.74 0.09 11.00
CA ASP A 303 -15.09 -0.39 11.27
C ASP A 303 -15.61 -1.26 10.12
N SER A 304 -16.44 -2.24 10.44
CA SER A 304 -17.21 -2.99 9.43
C SER A 304 -18.13 -2.04 8.65
N LEU A 305 -18.38 -2.37 7.39
CA LEU A 305 -19.23 -1.56 6.53
C LEU A 305 -20.69 -2.03 6.65
N ASP A 306 -21.57 -1.13 7.03
CA ASP A 306 -23.01 -1.32 7.01
C ASP A 306 -23.60 -1.00 5.62
N LYS A 307 -24.91 -1.22 5.46
CA LYS A 307 -25.63 -0.98 4.21
C LYS A 307 -25.50 0.47 3.74
N ASP A 308 -25.62 1.43 4.65
CA ASP A 308 -25.50 2.86 4.34
C ASP A 308 -24.09 3.21 3.84
N SER A 309 -23.07 2.71 4.53
CA SER A 309 -21.67 2.87 4.10
C SER A 309 -21.44 2.30 2.70
N LEU A 310 -21.99 1.14 2.37
CA LEU A 310 -21.85 0.53 1.04
C LEU A 310 -22.57 1.35 -0.05
N LEU A 311 -23.74 1.88 0.21
CA LEU A 311 -24.46 2.80 -0.70
C LEU A 311 -23.62 4.06 -0.95
N ARG A 312 -23.07 4.64 0.09
CA ARG A 312 -22.20 5.80 -0.01
C ARG A 312 -20.91 5.49 -0.78
N ILE A 313 -20.29 4.34 -0.55
CA ILE A 313 -19.08 3.89 -1.30
C ILE A 313 -19.39 3.78 -2.80
N LEU A 314 -20.58 3.34 -3.15
CA LEU A 314 -21.01 3.18 -4.53
C LEU A 314 -21.13 4.53 -5.28
N THR A 315 -21.46 5.62 -4.57
CA THR A 315 -21.91 6.90 -5.16
C THR A 315 -21.07 8.12 -4.79
N GLU A 316 -20.59 8.26 -3.54
CA GLU A 316 -20.02 9.52 -3.05
C GLU A 316 -18.56 9.77 -3.44
N PRO A 317 -17.61 8.80 -3.29
CA PRO A 317 -16.20 9.06 -3.52
C PRO A 317 -15.92 9.69 -4.89
N LYS A 318 -14.80 10.43 -4.99
CA LYS A 318 -14.36 10.99 -6.29
C LYS A 318 -14.25 9.95 -7.39
N ASN A 319 -13.82 8.75 -7.03
CA ASN A 319 -13.70 7.60 -7.91
C ASN A 319 -14.73 6.51 -7.60
N ALA A 320 -15.94 6.91 -7.17
CA ALA A 320 -17.03 5.97 -6.91
C ALA A 320 -17.32 5.10 -8.14
N ILE A 321 -17.71 3.84 -7.90
CA ILE A 321 -17.89 2.85 -8.98
C ILE A 321 -18.89 3.37 -10.03
N LEU A 322 -20.05 3.88 -9.61
CA LEU A 322 -21.04 4.38 -10.56
C LEU A 322 -20.55 5.60 -11.34
N LYS A 323 -19.80 6.53 -10.72
CA LYS A 323 -19.18 7.65 -11.43
C LYS A 323 -18.18 7.21 -12.51
N GLN A 324 -17.50 6.08 -12.30
CA GLN A 324 -16.61 5.52 -13.33
C GLN A 324 -17.43 5.03 -14.53
N TYR A 325 -18.55 4.35 -14.31
CA TYR A 325 -19.45 3.93 -15.39
C TYR A 325 -20.10 5.12 -16.09
N GLU A 326 -20.62 6.09 -15.34
CA GLU A 326 -21.15 7.34 -15.89
C GLU A 326 -20.13 8.01 -16.85
N LYS A 327 -18.85 8.05 -16.41
CA LYS A 327 -17.78 8.64 -17.22
C LYS A 327 -17.44 7.82 -18.46
N MET A 328 -17.47 6.48 -18.39
CA MET A 328 -17.26 5.62 -19.56
C MET A 328 -18.35 5.80 -20.60
N PHE A 329 -19.62 5.81 -20.20
CA PHE A 329 -20.74 6.09 -21.12
C PHE A 329 -20.69 7.50 -21.69
N GLU A 330 -20.30 8.51 -20.89
CA GLU A 330 -20.10 9.88 -21.36
C GLU A 330 -19.05 9.98 -22.47
N MET A 331 -17.97 9.19 -22.39
CA MET A 331 -16.94 9.14 -23.44
C MET A 331 -17.47 8.63 -24.76
N ASP A 332 -18.49 7.77 -24.76
CA ASP A 332 -19.22 7.29 -25.94
C ASP A 332 -20.38 8.23 -26.36
N GLY A 333 -20.53 9.37 -25.69
CA GLY A 333 -21.59 10.35 -25.96
C GLY A 333 -22.97 9.93 -25.45
N ILE A 334 -23.02 8.99 -24.52
CA ILE A 334 -24.26 8.44 -23.93
C ILE A 334 -24.39 8.91 -22.48
N LYS A 335 -25.55 9.42 -22.13
CA LYS A 335 -25.89 9.73 -20.74
C LYS A 335 -26.39 8.48 -20.04
N LEU A 336 -25.69 8.04 -19.01
CA LEU A 336 -26.12 6.94 -18.16
C LEU A 336 -27.08 7.45 -17.07
N GLU A 337 -28.25 6.84 -16.95
CA GLU A 337 -29.23 7.09 -15.89
C GLU A 337 -29.48 5.79 -15.12
N ILE A 338 -29.40 5.85 -13.79
CA ILE A 338 -29.54 4.69 -12.93
C ILE A 338 -30.68 4.93 -11.95
N GLU A 339 -31.69 4.06 -11.96
CA GLU A 339 -32.79 4.09 -11.00
C GLU A 339 -32.28 3.86 -9.57
N ASP A 340 -32.85 4.55 -8.59
CA ASP A 340 -32.42 4.44 -7.18
C ASP A 340 -32.54 3.01 -6.64
N GLY A 341 -33.59 2.26 -7.03
CA GLY A 341 -33.76 0.86 -6.68
C GLY A 341 -32.64 -0.07 -7.16
N VAL A 342 -31.91 0.31 -8.21
CA VAL A 342 -30.73 -0.47 -8.68
C VAL A 342 -29.57 -0.37 -7.70
N LYS A 343 -29.36 0.80 -7.09
CA LYS A 343 -28.31 1.01 -6.08
C LYS A 343 -28.53 0.11 -4.87
N ASP A 344 -29.78 0.07 -4.38
CA ASP A 344 -30.16 -0.81 -3.28
C ASP A 344 -29.97 -2.29 -3.64
N LEU A 345 -30.37 -2.70 -4.85
CA LEU A 345 -30.21 -4.08 -5.32
C LEU A 345 -28.74 -4.49 -5.35
N ILE A 346 -27.84 -3.62 -5.85
CA ILE A 346 -26.39 -3.88 -5.87
C ILE A 346 -25.87 -4.11 -4.45
N VAL A 347 -26.21 -3.24 -3.52
CA VAL A 347 -25.75 -3.31 -2.14
C VAL A 347 -26.34 -4.53 -1.42
N ASP A 348 -27.63 -4.80 -1.57
CA ASP A 348 -28.28 -5.96 -0.95
C ASP A 348 -27.69 -7.27 -1.49
N THR A 349 -27.36 -7.33 -2.77
CA THR A 349 -26.68 -8.48 -3.38
C THR A 349 -25.27 -8.66 -2.80
N ALA A 350 -24.52 -7.58 -2.60
CA ALA A 350 -23.18 -7.61 -2.01
C ALA A 350 -23.23 -8.10 -0.55
N ILE A 351 -24.23 -7.67 0.22
CA ILE A 351 -24.45 -8.09 1.62
C ILE A 351 -24.85 -9.57 1.67
N LYS A 352 -25.83 -9.97 0.86
CA LYS A 352 -26.32 -11.35 0.80
C LYS A 352 -25.20 -12.34 0.52
N ASN A 353 -24.31 -11.98 -0.40
CA ASN A 353 -23.17 -12.82 -0.80
C ASN A 353 -21.94 -12.62 0.09
N LYS A 354 -22.01 -11.83 1.17
CA LYS A 354 -20.91 -11.52 2.10
C LYS A 354 -19.64 -11.00 1.41
N LEU A 355 -19.79 -10.29 0.29
CA LEU A 355 -18.67 -9.82 -0.51
C LEU A 355 -18.11 -8.47 -0.04
N GLY A 356 -18.86 -7.73 0.80
CA GLY A 356 -18.49 -6.38 1.23
C GLY A 356 -18.28 -5.42 0.05
N ALA A 357 -17.48 -4.38 0.26
CA ALA A 357 -17.24 -3.38 -0.77
C ALA A 357 -16.47 -3.92 -2.01
N ARG A 358 -15.69 -4.99 -1.87
CA ARG A 358 -15.00 -5.62 -3.01
C ARG A 358 -15.99 -6.20 -4.03
N GLY A 359 -17.12 -6.72 -3.57
CA GLY A 359 -18.13 -7.29 -4.44
C GLY A 359 -18.93 -6.29 -5.25
N LEU A 360 -18.98 -5.02 -4.82
CA LEU A 360 -19.76 -4.00 -5.50
C LEU A 360 -19.35 -3.84 -6.97
N ARG A 361 -18.04 -3.86 -7.24
CA ARG A 361 -17.51 -3.75 -8.61
C ARG A 361 -17.95 -4.92 -9.49
N GLY A 362 -17.77 -6.15 -9.04
CA GLY A 362 -18.16 -7.34 -9.82
C GLY A 362 -19.66 -7.45 -10.05
N ILE A 363 -20.49 -6.93 -9.12
CA ILE A 363 -21.94 -6.83 -9.31
C ILE A 363 -22.27 -5.77 -10.37
N CYS A 364 -21.61 -4.61 -10.31
CA CYS A 364 -21.77 -3.58 -11.33
C CYS A 364 -21.31 -4.08 -12.72
N GLU A 365 -20.19 -4.75 -12.82
CA GLU A 365 -19.70 -5.34 -14.09
C GLU A 365 -20.77 -6.21 -14.74
N ARG A 366 -21.41 -7.12 -13.99
CA ARG A 366 -22.49 -7.96 -14.53
C ARG A 366 -23.69 -7.17 -15.03
N ILE A 367 -24.04 -6.05 -14.36
CA ILE A 367 -25.18 -5.23 -14.77
C ILE A 367 -24.87 -4.39 -16.01
N PHE A 368 -23.64 -3.91 -16.13
CA PHE A 368 -23.26 -2.94 -17.17
C PHE A 368 -22.54 -3.57 -18.38
N ASP A 369 -22.13 -4.83 -18.34
CA ASP A 369 -21.30 -5.46 -19.36
C ASP A 369 -21.98 -5.45 -20.74
N ASP A 370 -23.20 -5.95 -20.85
CA ASP A 370 -23.96 -5.96 -22.08
C ASP A 370 -24.27 -4.54 -22.59
N ALA A 371 -24.61 -3.64 -21.65
CA ALA A 371 -24.86 -2.25 -22.00
C ALA A 371 -23.61 -1.55 -22.55
N MET A 372 -22.43 -1.83 -21.99
CA MET A 372 -21.16 -1.28 -22.47
C MET A 372 -20.72 -1.90 -23.80
N PHE A 373 -21.07 -3.15 -24.07
CA PHE A 373 -20.82 -3.79 -25.36
C PHE A 373 -21.64 -3.14 -26.49
N GLU A 374 -22.91 -2.81 -26.23
CA GLU A 374 -23.80 -2.22 -27.22
C GLU A 374 -23.65 -0.71 -27.36
N ALA A 375 -23.25 0.00 -26.29
CA ALA A 375 -23.21 1.45 -26.22
C ALA A 375 -22.44 2.11 -27.37
N PRO A 376 -21.19 1.71 -27.70
CA PRO A 376 -20.40 2.39 -28.75
C PRO A 376 -21.02 2.28 -30.14
N SER A 377 -21.82 1.23 -30.39
CA SER A 377 -22.49 0.98 -31.66
C SER A 377 -23.90 1.60 -31.72
N SER A 378 -24.39 2.10 -30.61
CA SER A 378 -25.74 2.64 -30.46
C SER A 378 -25.83 4.09 -30.90
N ARG A 379 -26.96 4.47 -31.52
CA ARG A 379 -27.30 5.88 -31.80
C ARG A 379 -28.05 6.55 -30.64
N LYS A 380 -28.29 5.83 -29.55
CA LYS A 380 -29.01 6.33 -28.39
C LYS A 380 -28.14 7.33 -27.64
N LYS A 381 -28.72 8.46 -27.22
CA LYS A 381 -28.02 9.48 -26.41
C LYS A 381 -28.19 9.28 -24.91
N THR A 382 -29.06 8.38 -24.50
CA THR A 382 -29.33 8.09 -23.09
C THR A 382 -29.54 6.60 -22.94
N PHE A 383 -28.96 6.01 -21.91
CA PHE A 383 -29.18 4.63 -21.48
C PHE A 383 -29.66 4.63 -20.03
N THR A 384 -30.84 4.04 -19.78
CA THR A 384 -31.42 3.99 -18.42
C THR A 384 -31.36 2.56 -17.92
N VAL A 385 -30.69 2.36 -16.80
CA VAL A 385 -30.66 1.08 -16.09
C VAL A 385 -31.84 1.03 -15.12
N THR A 386 -32.83 0.24 -15.49
CA THR A 386 -34.03 0.00 -14.66
C THR A 386 -33.79 -1.13 -13.66
N LEU A 387 -34.63 -1.20 -12.64
CA LEU A 387 -34.58 -2.29 -11.67
C LEU A 387 -34.81 -3.68 -12.31
N GLU A 388 -35.66 -3.75 -13.32
CA GLU A 388 -35.95 -4.99 -14.06
C GLU A 388 -34.72 -5.46 -14.85
N TYR A 389 -34.10 -4.55 -15.59
CA TYR A 389 -32.85 -4.78 -16.31
C TYR A 389 -31.75 -5.33 -15.37
N ALA A 390 -31.53 -4.64 -14.25
CA ALA A 390 -30.51 -5.07 -13.29
C ALA A 390 -30.79 -6.45 -12.67
N LYS A 391 -32.08 -6.77 -12.39
CA LYS A 391 -32.46 -8.09 -11.88
C LYS A 391 -32.25 -9.21 -12.90
N GLU A 392 -32.51 -8.97 -14.17
CA GLU A 392 -32.31 -9.93 -15.25
C GLU A 392 -30.85 -10.34 -15.35
N HIS A 393 -29.92 -9.37 -15.45
CA HIS A 393 -28.48 -9.59 -15.56
C HIS A 393 -27.84 -10.19 -14.29
N LEU A 394 -28.49 -10.09 -13.14
CA LEU A 394 -28.06 -10.76 -11.91
C LEU A 394 -28.63 -12.16 -11.74
N LYS A 395 -29.65 -12.59 -12.52
CA LYS A 395 -30.23 -13.94 -12.45
C LYS A 395 -29.45 -14.98 -13.24
N ASP A 396 -28.77 -14.60 -14.31
CA ASP A 396 -28.14 -15.54 -15.26
C ASP A 396 -26.86 -16.22 -14.75
N ASN A 397 -26.54 -16.09 -13.44
CA ASN A 397 -25.32 -16.65 -12.85
C ASN A 397 -25.50 -17.16 -11.41
N ILE A 398 -26.58 -17.85 -11.08
CA ILE A 398 -26.75 -18.63 -9.83
C ILE A 398 -26.70 -20.12 -10.16
#